data_3daafb94abbe502f6b54356d56c21e4f
#
_entry.id   3daafb94abbe502f6b54356d56c21e4f
#
_cell.length_a   1.000
_cell.length_b   1.000
_cell.length_c   1.000
_cell.angle_alpha   90.00
_cell.angle_beta   90.00
_cell.angle_gamma   90.00
#
_symmetry.space_group_name_H-M   'P 1'
#
loop_
_entity.id
_entity.type
_entity.pdbx_description
1 polymer ?
#
loop_
_entity_poly.entity_id
_entity_poly.type
_entity_poly.pdbx_seq_one_letter_code
_entity_poly.pdbx_strand_id
1 'polypeptide(L)'
;MIHSNTGFGKLREVVVGRELNLDKRIVDLTFKYFYRENLGQDIYEKPFDEYSINYDLIQQRIEELDGFAKQLEGLGIKVYRPDEVNSVVKFKTPTFESECTSASNVRDITLVYKDCIIETPTFVRNRYFENMALYNVYNNAFDGGRGGKWIRCP
;
A
#
# COMPACT_ATOMS: atom_id res chain seq x y z
N MET A 1 -0.36 -6.41 19.83
CA MET A 1 -0.21 -5.04 20.41
C MET A 1 0.66 -4.25 19.47
N ILE A 2 0.15 -3.15 18.92
CA ILE A 2 0.97 -2.24 18.10
C ILE A 2 1.87 -1.44 19.04
N HIS A 3 3.17 -1.50 18.80
CA HIS A 3 4.13 -0.68 19.54
C HIS A 3 5.44 -0.59 18.77
N SER A 4 5.87 0.62 18.45
CA SER A 4 7.16 0.88 17.81
C SER A 4 7.78 2.16 18.37
N ASN A 5 8.93 2.02 19.04
CA ASN A 5 9.71 3.15 19.55
C ASN A 5 10.99 3.39 18.75
N THR A 6 11.42 2.39 17.98
CA THR A 6 12.70 2.42 17.26
C THR A 6 12.64 1.50 16.05
N GLY A 7 13.32 1.88 14.99
CA GLY A 7 13.47 1.04 13.79
C GLY A 7 14.45 -0.13 13.96
N PHE A 8 15.12 -0.25 15.09
CA PHE A 8 16.18 -1.24 15.33
C PHE A 8 15.84 -2.26 16.42
N GLY A 9 14.63 -2.22 16.98
CA GLY A 9 14.18 -3.18 17.98
C GLY A 9 13.90 -4.56 17.35
N LYS A 10 13.75 -5.58 18.22
CA LYS A 10 13.36 -6.93 17.76
C LYS A 10 11.99 -6.86 17.09
N LEU A 11 11.93 -7.18 15.80
CA LEU A 11 10.68 -7.29 15.06
C LEU A 11 9.87 -8.50 15.55
N ARG A 12 8.61 -8.29 15.91
CA ARG A 12 7.69 -9.33 16.38
C ARG A 12 6.48 -9.49 15.46
N GLU A 13 5.99 -8.37 14.96
CA GLU A 13 4.80 -8.31 14.11
C GLU A 13 5.05 -7.28 13.01
N VAL A 14 4.60 -7.55 11.81
CA VAL A 14 4.79 -6.66 10.66
C VAL A 14 3.63 -6.79 9.68
N VAL A 15 3.35 -5.71 8.96
CA VAL A 15 2.47 -5.75 7.78
C VAL A 15 3.35 -5.81 6.54
N VAL A 16 3.18 -6.85 5.75
CA VAL A 16 3.79 -6.98 4.42
C VAL A 16 2.75 -6.63 3.39
N GLY A 17 3.05 -5.72 2.49
CA GLY A 17 2.14 -5.26 1.45
C GLY A 17 1.67 -6.38 0.52
N ARG A 18 0.61 -6.11 -0.25
CA ARG A 18 0.04 -7.02 -1.24
C ARG A 18 -0.08 -6.30 -2.57
N GLU A 19 0.27 -6.97 -3.66
CA GLU A 19 0.08 -6.45 -5.01
C GLU A 19 -1.29 -6.88 -5.56
N LEU A 20 -1.89 -6.05 -6.43
CA LEU A 20 -3.09 -6.39 -7.19
C LEU A 20 -2.71 -7.24 -8.40
N ASN A 21 -3.41 -8.34 -8.60
CA ASN A 21 -3.26 -9.17 -9.80
C ASN A 21 -4.07 -8.56 -10.97
N LEU A 22 -3.67 -7.40 -11.43
CA LEU A 22 -4.34 -6.66 -12.52
C LEU A 22 -3.30 -6.10 -13.49
N ASP A 23 -3.49 -6.38 -14.75
CA ASP A 23 -2.58 -6.03 -15.85
C ASP A 23 -2.77 -4.60 -16.40
N LYS A 24 -3.88 -3.96 -16.05
CA LYS A 24 -4.20 -2.61 -16.54
C LYS A 24 -4.41 -1.65 -15.39
N ARG A 25 -3.66 -0.56 -15.40
CA ARG A 25 -3.78 0.52 -14.42
C ARG A 25 -3.79 1.86 -15.13
N ILE A 26 -4.65 2.75 -14.68
CA ILE A 26 -4.58 4.15 -15.11
C ILE A 26 -3.39 4.80 -14.43
N VAL A 27 -2.48 5.30 -15.24
CA VAL A 27 -1.37 6.13 -14.80
C VAL A 27 -1.82 7.58 -14.84
N ASP A 28 -2.23 8.12 -13.70
CA ASP A 28 -2.66 9.51 -13.63
C ASP A 28 -1.48 10.50 -13.67
N LEU A 29 -1.80 11.79 -13.78
CA LEU A 29 -0.81 12.85 -13.87
C LEU A 29 0.14 12.88 -12.66
N THR A 30 -0.35 12.58 -11.45
CA THR A 30 0.46 12.60 -10.24
C THR A 30 1.48 11.47 -10.23
N PHE A 31 1.09 10.30 -10.74
CA PHE A 31 2.00 9.18 -10.93
C PHE A 31 3.11 9.53 -11.93
N LYS A 32 2.76 10.17 -13.05
CA LYS A 32 3.73 10.63 -14.05
C LYS A 32 4.76 11.59 -13.45
N TYR A 33 4.34 12.54 -12.64
CA TYR A 33 5.24 13.47 -11.97
C TYR A 33 6.17 12.77 -10.99
N PHE A 34 5.68 11.79 -10.24
CA PHE A 34 6.47 11.06 -9.26
C PHE A 34 7.54 10.18 -9.89
N TYR A 35 7.22 9.52 -10.98
CA TYR A 35 8.12 8.59 -11.67
C TYR A 35 8.84 9.21 -12.88
N ARG A 36 8.83 10.54 -12.98
CA ARG A 36 9.36 11.30 -14.11
C ARG A 36 10.75 10.83 -14.57
N GLU A 37 11.65 10.59 -13.64
CA GLU A 37 13.04 10.22 -13.95
C GLU A 37 13.19 8.77 -14.44
N ASN A 38 12.24 7.91 -14.05
CA ASN A 38 12.32 6.46 -14.30
C ASN A 38 11.56 6.03 -15.56
N LEU A 39 10.64 6.84 -16.05
CA LEU A 39 9.71 6.45 -17.12
C LEU A 39 10.06 7.03 -18.51
N GLY A 40 11.10 7.88 -18.59
CA GLY A 40 11.51 8.54 -19.83
C GLY A 40 10.56 9.68 -20.25
N GLN A 41 10.97 10.42 -21.29
CA GLN A 41 10.20 11.58 -21.78
C GLN A 41 8.90 11.19 -22.49
N ASP A 42 8.85 10.02 -23.09
CA ASP A 42 7.70 9.55 -23.88
C ASP A 42 6.42 9.39 -23.07
N ILE A 43 6.52 9.27 -21.75
CA ILE A 43 5.36 9.09 -20.87
C ILE A 43 4.42 10.32 -20.88
N TYR A 44 4.94 11.51 -21.22
CA TYR A 44 4.14 12.72 -21.30
C TYR A 44 3.36 12.84 -22.61
N GLU A 45 3.80 12.15 -23.65
CA GLU A 45 3.26 12.23 -25.00
C GLU A 45 2.19 11.17 -25.27
N LYS A 46 2.18 10.09 -24.47
CA LYS A 46 1.21 9.00 -24.63
C LYS A 46 -0.06 9.21 -23.82
N PRO A 47 -1.24 8.86 -24.37
CA PRO A 47 -2.49 8.84 -23.61
C PRO A 47 -2.41 8.00 -22.34
N PHE A 48 -3.23 8.30 -21.33
CA PHE A 48 -3.23 7.63 -20.02
C PHE A 48 -3.55 6.14 -20.07
N ASP A 49 -4.36 5.73 -21.03
CA ASP A 49 -4.91 4.39 -21.24
C ASP A 49 -3.93 3.42 -21.93
N GLU A 50 -2.80 3.91 -22.45
CA GLU A 50 -1.83 3.07 -23.16
C GLU A 50 -0.75 2.44 -22.25
N TYR A 51 -0.75 2.75 -20.96
CA TYR A 51 0.20 2.16 -20.01
C TYR A 51 -0.38 0.92 -19.34
N SER A 52 -0.16 -0.23 -19.95
CA SER A 52 -0.26 -1.49 -19.23
C SER A 52 1.04 -1.74 -18.45
N ILE A 53 0.93 -2.07 -17.19
CA ILE A 53 2.08 -2.62 -16.45
C ILE A 53 2.27 -4.04 -16.99
N ASN A 54 3.53 -4.42 -17.27
CA ASN A 54 3.84 -5.75 -17.73
C ASN A 54 3.31 -6.78 -16.70
N TYR A 55 2.47 -7.69 -17.16
CA TYR A 55 1.87 -8.74 -16.33
C TYR A 55 2.93 -9.58 -15.61
N ASP A 56 4.03 -9.91 -16.27
CA ASP A 56 5.11 -10.70 -15.69
C ASP A 56 5.75 -9.98 -14.50
N LEU A 57 5.91 -8.65 -14.57
CA LEU A 57 6.41 -7.85 -13.44
C LEU A 57 5.44 -7.85 -12.27
N ILE A 58 4.13 -7.85 -12.53
CA ILE A 58 3.12 -7.92 -11.47
C ILE A 58 3.18 -9.29 -10.79
N GLN A 59 3.26 -10.37 -11.57
CA GLN A 59 3.39 -11.71 -11.02
C GLN A 59 4.68 -11.87 -10.20
N GLN A 60 5.80 -11.40 -10.71
CA GLN A 60 7.06 -11.40 -9.98
C GLN A 60 6.93 -10.66 -8.64
N ARG A 61 6.31 -9.48 -8.61
CA ARG A 61 6.10 -8.72 -7.36
C ARG A 61 5.19 -9.44 -6.37
N ILE A 62 4.16 -10.13 -6.86
CA ILE A 62 3.30 -10.96 -6.01
C ILE A 62 4.13 -12.06 -5.37
N GLU A 63 4.90 -12.80 -6.16
CA GLU A 63 5.76 -13.88 -5.68
C GLU A 63 6.82 -13.41 -4.68
N GLU A 64 7.45 -12.26 -4.96
CA GLU A 64 8.45 -11.65 -4.06
C GLU A 64 7.84 -11.24 -2.72
N LEU A 65 6.68 -10.58 -2.73
CA LEU A 65 6.00 -10.17 -1.48
C LEU A 65 5.50 -11.37 -0.68
N ASP A 66 5.01 -12.41 -1.35
CA ASP A 66 4.56 -13.64 -0.71
C ASP A 66 5.73 -14.45 -0.17
N GLY A 67 6.82 -14.52 -0.93
CA GLY A 67 8.07 -15.14 -0.50
C GLY A 67 8.67 -14.44 0.72
N PHE A 68 8.69 -13.11 0.70
CA PHE A 68 9.15 -12.30 1.83
C PHE A 68 8.29 -12.51 3.09
N ALA A 69 6.97 -12.53 2.95
CA ALA A 69 6.06 -12.81 4.05
C ALA A 69 6.36 -14.19 4.68
N LYS A 70 6.49 -15.24 3.86
CA LYS A 70 6.83 -16.61 4.33
C LYS A 70 8.18 -16.68 5.03
N GLN A 71 9.20 -15.95 4.54
CA GLN A 71 10.50 -15.89 5.19
C GLN A 71 10.41 -15.27 6.60
N LEU A 72 9.66 -14.19 6.76
CA LEU A 72 9.45 -13.55 8.05
C LEU A 72 8.68 -14.46 9.01
N GLU A 73 7.64 -15.16 8.54
CA GLU A 73 6.94 -16.17 9.34
C GLU A 73 7.85 -17.31 9.77
N GLY A 74 8.75 -17.78 8.87
CA GLY A 74 9.77 -18.77 9.19
C GLY A 74 10.75 -18.33 10.28
N LEU A 75 10.93 -17.03 10.47
CA LEU A 75 11.72 -16.43 11.56
C LEU A 75 10.90 -16.22 12.86
N GLY A 76 9.66 -16.68 12.90
CA GLY A 76 8.76 -16.52 14.05
C GLY A 76 8.16 -15.12 14.19
N ILE A 77 8.16 -14.32 13.11
CA ILE A 77 7.54 -13.01 13.06
C ILE A 77 6.10 -13.17 12.58
N LYS A 78 5.15 -12.56 13.30
CA LYS A 78 3.75 -12.56 12.87
C LYS A 78 3.56 -11.58 11.74
N VAL A 79 3.09 -12.08 10.59
CA VAL A 79 2.87 -11.27 9.39
C VAL A 79 1.38 -11.02 9.22
N TYR A 80 1.03 -9.77 8.93
CA TYR A 80 -0.29 -9.35 8.50
C TYR A 80 -0.23 -8.93 7.03
N ARG A 81 -1.33 -9.11 6.33
CA ARG A 81 -1.45 -8.72 4.92
C ARG A 81 -2.64 -7.77 4.75
N PRO A 82 -2.54 -6.77 3.86
CA PRO A 82 -3.71 -6.02 3.42
C PRO A 82 -4.80 -6.94 2.87
N ASP A 83 -6.04 -6.52 2.93
CA ASP A 83 -7.15 -7.22 2.30
C ASP A 83 -6.90 -7.39 0.80
N GLU A 84 -7.36 -8.50 0.26
CA GLU A 84 -7.23 -8.78 -1.16
C GLU A 84 -8.26 -7.97 -1.94
N VAL A 85 -7.80 -7.22 -2.93
CA VAL A 85 -8.63 -6.45 -3.84
C VAL A 85 -8.54 -7.09 -5.21
N ASN A 86 -9.64 -7.72 -5.65
CA ASN A 86 -9.69 -8.53 -6.88
C ASN A 86 -10.20 -7.75 -8.10
N SER A 87 -10.45 -6.46 -7.97
CA SER A 87 -10.92 -5.62 -9.05
C SER A 87 -10.42 -4.19 -8.91
N VAL A 88 -10.28 -3.50 -10.04
CA VAL A 88 -9.99 -2.07 -10.03
C VAL A 88 -11.19 -1.32 -9.44
N VAL A 89 -10.96 -0.58 -8.38
CA VAL A 89 -11.96 0.30 -7.77
C VAL A 89 -11.74 1.71 -8.28
N LYS A 90 -12.67 2.18 -9.12
CA LYS A 90 -12.71 3.57 -9.57
C LYS A 90 -13.36 4.43 -8.50
N PHE A 91 -12.83 5.61 -8.31
CA PHE A 91 -13.42 6.58 -7.39
C PHE A 91 -13.35 8.00 -7.94
N LYS A 92 -14.24 8.85 -7.42
CA LYS A 92 -14.37 10.24 -7.77
C LYS A 92 -14.41 11.10 -6.52
N THR A 93 -13.59 12.12 -6.51
CA THR A 93 -13.62 13.22 -5.53
C THR A 93 -14.17 14.48 -6.20
N PRO A 94 -14.44 15.56 -5.45
CA PRO A 94 -14.84 16.82 -6.08
C PRO A 94 -13.82 17.41 -7.07
N THR A 95 -12.56 17.01 -6.98
CA THR A 95 -11.45 17.62 -7.75
C THR A 95 -10.74 16.70 -8.71
N PHE A 96 -10.91 15.38 -8.59
CA PHE A 96 -10.29 14.42 -9.49
C PHE A 96 -11.01 13.06 -9.49
N GLU A 97 -10.74 12.27 -10.51
CA GLU A 97 -11.11 10.86 -10.62
C GLU A 97 -9.82 10.02 -10.71
N SER A 98 -9.82 8.84 -10.12
CA SER A 98 -8.69 7.90 -10.20
C SER A 98 -9.15 6.46 -9.90
N GLU A 99 -8.20 5.54 -9.95
CA GLU A 99 -8.38 4.13 -9.58
C GLU A 99 -7.52 3.81 -8.36
N CYS A 100 -8.03 2.99 -7.44
CA CYS A 100 -7.23 2.54 -6.30
C CYS A 100 -6.12 1.60 -6.77
N THR A 101 -4.92 1.80 -6.22
CA THR A 101 -3.83 0.83 -6.33
C THR A 101 -3.82 -0.15 -5.16
N SER A 102 -2.98 -1.17 -5.30
CA SER A 102 -2.69 -2.12 -4.24
C SER A 102 -1.93 -1.49 -3.08
N ALA A 103 -2.15 -1.98 -1.87
CA ALA A 103 -1.37 -1.63 -0.69
C ALA A 103 -0.02 -2.39 -0.67
N SER A 104 0.80 -2.22 -1.70
CA SER A 104 2.10 -2.91 -1.80
C SER A 104 3.18 -2.28 -0.91
N ASN A 105 3.15 -0.96 -0.73
CA ASN A 105 4.12 -0.21 0.06
C ASN A 105 3.47 0.42 1.30
N VAL A 106 3.09 -0.41 2.26
CA VAL A 106 2.34 -0.01 3.47
C VAL A 106 3.03 1.10 4.25
N ARG A 107 4.36 1.09 4.31
CA ARG A 107 5.15 2.10 5.03
C ARG A 107 4.94 3.52 4.54
N ASP A 108 4.59 3.69 3.26
CA ASP A 108 4.42 5.03 2.68
C ASP A 108 3.11 5.69 3.12
N ILE A 109 2.13 4.90 3.53
CA ILE A 109 0.78 5.34 3.87
C ILE A 109 0.43 5.12 5.35
N THR A 110 1.33 4.50 6.12
CA THR A 110 1.12 4.15 7.53
C THR A 110 2.40 4.33 8.33
N LEU A 111 2.32 5.13 9.37
CA LEU A 111 3.36 5.26 10.39
C LEU A 111 2.88 4.65 11.70
N VAL A 112 3.71 3.79 12.29
CA VAL A 112 3.50 3.32 13.67
C VAL A 112 4.48 4.03 14.59
N TYR A 113 3.95 4.75 15.57
CA TYR A 113 4.75 5.42 16.59
C TYR A 113 4.17 5.15 17.98
N LYS A 114 4.97 4.53 18.85
CA LYS A 114 4.49 3.98 20.12
C LYS A 114 3.29 3.06 19.88
N ASP A 115 2.18 3.33 20.53
CA ASP A 115 0.90 2.62 20.43
C ASP A 115 -0.08 3.30 19.45
N CYS A 116 0.42 4.17 18.59
CA CYS A 116 -0.38 4.88 17.60
C CYS A 116 -0.16 4.32 16.20
N ILE A 117 -1.25 4.14 15.44
CA ILE A 117 -1.24 4.07 13.97
C ILE A 117 -1.60 5.46 13.45
N ILE A 118 -0.82 5.97 12.53
CA ILE A 118 -1.04 7.25 11.87
C ILE A 118 -1.12 6.99 10.38
N GLU A 119 -2.27 7.26 9.78
CA GLU A 119 -2.40 7.28 8.32
C GLU A 119 -1.71 8.54 7.79
N THR A 120 -0.82 8.36 6.82
CA THR A 120 -0.10 9.46 6.19
C THR A 120 -0.75 9.84 4.86
N PRO A 121 -0.84 11.14 4.54
CA PRO A 121 -1.39 11.58 3.28
C PRO A 121 -0.47 11.18 2.12
N THR A 122 -1.07 10.90 0.97
CA THR A 122 -0.34 10.68 -0.27
C THR A 122 -0.70 11.74 -1.29
N PHE A 123 0.29 12.21 -2.07
CA PHE A 123 0.03 13.11 -3.19
C PHE A 123 -0.28 12.37 -4.50
N VAL A 124 -0.04 11.06 -4.52
CA VAL A 124 -0.34 10.21 -5.66
C VAL A 124 -1.82 9.81 -5.60
N ARG A 125 -2.63 10.31 -6.56
CA ARG A 125 -4.09 10.18 -6.52
C ARG A 125 -4.59 8.75 -6.48
N ASN A 126 -3.97 7.85 -7.21
CA ASN A 126 -4.35 6.44 -7.24
C ASN A 126 -4.05 5.69 -5.93
N ARG A 127 -3.30 6.30 -5.01
CA ARG A 127 -3.03 5.76 -3.66
C ARG A 127 -3.95 6.35 -2.58
N TYR A 128 -4.87 7.24 -2.94
CA TYR A 128 -5.67 8.01 -1.98
C TYR A 128 -6.48 7.14 -1.01
N PHE A 129 -7.02 6.01 -1.49
CA PHE A 129 -7.79 5.07 -0.67
C PHE A 129 -7.04 3.76 -0.38
N GLU A 130 -5.74 3.70 -0.60
CA GLU A 130 -4.92 2.50 -0.38
C GLU A 130 -5.01 1.99 1.08
N ASN A 131 -5.16 2.89 2.04
CA ASN A 131 -5.35 2.54 3.46
C ASN A 131 -6.59 1.69 3.74
N MET A 132 -7.61 1.73 2.91
CA MET A 132 -8.84 0.93 3.11
C MET A 132 -8.56 -0.57 3.16
N ALA A 133 -7.58 -1.04 2.39
CA ALA A 133 -7.16 -2.45 2.40
C ALA A 133 -6.47 -2.86 3.73
N LEU A 134 -6.15 -1.90 4.59
CA LEU A 134 -5.50 -2.13 5.89
C LEU A 134 -6.44 -2.01 7.09
N TYR A 135 -7.70 -1.65 6.87
CA TYR A 135 -8.63 -1.39 7.96
C TYR A 135 -8.88 -2.60 8.85
N ASN A 136 -8.95 -3.80 8.29
CA ASN A 136 -9.07 -5.03 9.08
C ASN A 136 -7.81 -5.27 9.93
N VAL A 137 -6.62 -4.99 9.40
CA VAL A 137 -5.37 -5.06 10.14
C VAL A 137 -5.37 -4.07 11.30
N TYR A 138 -5.80 -2.83 11.05
CA TYR A 138 -5.84 -1.79 12.07
C TYR A 138 -6.88 -2.11 13.16
N ASN A 139 -8.09 -2.52 12.79
CA ASN A 139 -9.12 -2.91 13.75
C ASN A 139 -8.67 -4.06 14.63
N ASN A 140 -8.11 -5.12 14.06
CA ASN A 140 -7.59 -6.27 14.82
C ASN A 140 -6.47 -5.88 15.78
N ALA A 141 -5.72 -4.83 15.46
CA ALA A 141 -4.66 -4.34 16.31
C ALA A 141 -5.17 -3.67 17.60
N PHE A 142 -6.41 -3.16 17.59
CA PHE A 142 -7.08 -2.47 18.69
C PHE A 142 -8.12 -3.33 19.42
N ASP A 143 -8.63 -4.41 18.83
CA ASP A 143 -9.68 -5.28 19.38
C ASP A 143 -9.35 -5.94 20.73
N GLY A 144 -8.11 -5.88 21.17
CA GLY A 144 -7.68 -6.44 22.45
C GLY A 144 -7.93 -5.55 23.69
N GLY A 145 -8.65 -4.44 23.60
CA GLY A 145 -8.93 -3.52 24.75
C GLY A 145 -7.67 -2.84 25.32
N ARG A 146 -6.56 -2.91 24.62
CA ARG A 146 -5.28 -2.34 25.03
C ARG A 146 -5.10 -1.01 24.36
N GLY A 147 -5.25 0.06 25.12
CA GLY A 147 -5.22 1.43 24.68
C GLY A 147 -4.18 1.70 23.59
N GLY A 148 -4.66 2.16 22.46
CA GLY A 148 -3.88 2.64 21.33
C GLY A 148 -4.70 3.71 20.62
N LYS A 149 -4.08 4.45 19.70
CA LYS A 149 -4.75 5.48 18.92
C LYS A 149 -4.61 5.19 17.43
N TRP A 150 -5.69 5.32 16.73
CA TRP A 150 -5.70 5.34 15.28
C TRP A 150 -6.04 6.75 14.82
N ILE A 151 -5.05 7.42 14.23
CA ILE A 151 -5.17 8.78 13.69
C ILE A 151 -5.33 8.65 12.19
N ARG A 152 -6.51 8.97 11.71
CA ARG A 152 -6.83 8.94 10.29
C ARG A 152 -6.47 10.26 9.63
N CYS A 153 -5.91 10.17 8.43
CA CYS A 153 -5.82 11.31 7.53
C CYS A 153 -7.19 11.50 6.84
N PRO A 154 -7.78 12.69 6.88
CA PRO A 154 -9.04 12.97 6.19
C PRO A 154 -8.86 12.97 4.67
#